data_25ec317d970f226e91c5ab50b9fc48d8
#
_entry.id   25ec317d970f226e91c5ab50b9fc48d8
#
_cell.length_a   1.000
_cell.length_b   1.000
_cell.length_c   1.000
_cell.angle_alpha   90.00
_cell.angle_beta   90.00
_cell.angle_gamma   90.00
#
_symmetry.space_group_name_H-M   'P 1'
#
loop_
_entity.id
_entity.type
_entity.pdbx_description
1 polymer ?
#
loop_
_entity_poly.entity_id
_entity_poly.type
_entity_poly.pdbx_seq_one_letter_code
_entity_poly.pdbx_strand_id
1 'polypeptide(L)'
;MGYDQNNDYYSNDDQSWRDQTNVYQTQREQPTPMGRRSPRRKSGWLKGILAVLLVVAISFGAFYLMRNVGVRLERTEDGVTLSMTNRSKQPEPEQAEQPTPEQATSTQTGTQTAAPQQTPQQPTQGAYVGSGTKLNIVSAPESSDTTFSDEEDALCLQDIYSSVIDSVVSISSMTSSGTSSGTGIIMSQDGYVITNHHVITGALVISVLTNDNQEFEAALVGSDEMSDLAVLKIDARGLQAAEFGDSSKLRVGDSVVAIGDPLGVQLRGTMTNGIISAINRDLTVGDRTMTLIQTNAALNNGNSGGPLINCYGQVIGINTVKMSSYYTATASVEGLGFAIPISVAKPIIDELIENGYVAGRPAIGISGDSLPSYYRTYYRLPDGVYVTSVNEGSDAKAKGIREGDIVTAINGERISSIDELNTVKNQYAAGDEVTLTVYRSGTYYEVTVTLVDQATGK
;
A
#
# COMPACT_ATOMS: atom_id res chain seq x y z
N MET A 1 44.92 63.35 25.67
CA MET A 1 43.81 64.27 25.47
C MET A 1 42.68 63.37 25.04
N GLY A 2 41.72 62.95 25.78
CA GLY A 2 40.93 63.70 26.76
C GLY A 2 39.51 63.48 26.36
N TYR A 3 38.79 62.74 27.20
CA TYR A 3 37.43 63.01 27.70
C TYR A 3 36.31 62.82 26.66
N ASP A 4 35.07 62.32 26.97
CA ASP A 4 34.42 61.93 28.19
C ASP A 4 33.06 61.24 27.80
N GLN A 5 32.62 60.26 28.57
CA GLN A 5 31.33 60.05 29.26
C GLN A 5 29.99 60.43 28.56
N ASN A 6 29.08 59.49 28.49
CA ASN A 6 27.86 59.37 29.28
C ASN A 6 27.01 58.22 28.68
N ASN A 7 26.70 57.13 29.31
CA ASN A 7 25.88 56.86 30.49
C ASN A 7 24.38 57.16 30.27
N ASP A 8 23.64 56.14 30.61
CA ASP A 8 22.20 56.12 30.95
C ASP A 8 21.18 56.02 29.81
N TYR A 9 20.63 54.80 29.68
CA TYR A 9 19.20 54.57 29.81
C TYR A 9 18.92 53.09 30.02
N TYR A 10 19.02 52.62 31.26
CA TYR A 10 18.20 51.52 31.78
C TYR A 10 16.97 52.13 32.43
N SER A 11 15.79 51.83 31.93
CA SER A 11 14.53 52.09 32.63
C SER A 11 13.51 51.01 32.24
N ASN A 12 13.31 50.10 33.15
CA ASN A 12 12.06 49.48 33.57
C ASN A 12 10.92 49.38 32.56
N ASP A 13 10.68 48.17 32.10
CA ASP A 13 9.33 47.63 31.92
C ASP A 13 9.29 46.11 32.11
N ASP A 14 9.58 45.67 33.34
CA ASP A 14 9.53 44.27 33.76
C ASP A 14 8.34 44.07 34.74
N GLN A 15 7.12 44.48 34.32
CA GLN A 15 5.89 44.29 35.11
C GLN A 15 4.64 43.89 34.36
N SER A 16 4.71 43.37 33.14
CA SER A 16 3.51 42.98 32.41
C SER A 16 3.27 41.47 32.25
N TRP A 17 4.08 40.59 32.84
CA TRP A 17 3.97 39.14 32.68
C TRP A 17 3.55 38.37 33.94
N ARG A 18 3.09 39.03 35.01
CA ARG A 18 2.65 38.35 36.25
C ARG A 18 1.14 38.26 36.49
N ASP A 19 0.29 38.78 35.63
CA ASP A 19 -1.16 38.83 35.88
C ASP A 19 -2.03 37.92 35.01
N GLN A 20 -1.49 36.89 34.36
CA GLN A 20 -2.31 35.91 33.61
C GLN A 20 -2.31 34.46 34.14
N THR A 21 -1.88 34.25 35.38
CA THR A 21 -1.90 32.89 35.98
C THR A 21 -2.85 32.73 37.16
N ASN A 22 -3.99 33.42 37.19
CA ASN A 22 -4.98 33.25 38.26
C ASN A 22 -6.44 33.32 37.81
N VAL A 23 -6.87 32.40 36.94
CA VAL A 23 -8.32 32.16 36.70
C VAL A 23 -8.57 30.65 36.55
N TYR A 24 -8.13 29.83 37.51
CA TYR A 24 -8.71 28.51 37.77
C TYR A 24 -8.66 28.23 39.28
N GLN A 25 -9.48 28.93 40.06
CA GLN A 25 -9.85 28.49 41.40
C GLN A 25 -11.36 28.23 41.46
N THR A 26 -11.65 26.93 41.46
CA THR A 26 -12.64 26.24 42.32
C THR A 26 -13.92 27.00 42.66
N GLN A 27 -14.98 26.73 41.93
CA GLN A 27 -16.33 26.76 42.52
C GLN A 27 -16.66 25.37 43.08
N ARG A 28 -16.58 25.22 44.41
CA ARG A 28 -17.24 24.15 45.17
C ARG A 28 -18.73 24.42 45.17
N GLU A 29 -19.50 23.67 44.42
CA GLU A 29 -20.94 23.64 44.53
C GLU A 29 -21.35 22.90 45.83
N GLN A 30 -22.19 23.55 46.62
CA GLN A 30 -22.86 22.99 47.81
C GLN A 30 -23.95 21.99 47.37
N PRO A 31 -24.24 20.95 48.13
CA PRO A 31 -25.29 19.98 47.81
C PRO A 31 -26.68 20.56 48.02
N THR A 32 -27.52 20.59 47.00
CA THR A 32 -28.93 20.88 47.09
C THR A 32 -29.74 19.68 47.55
N PRO A 33 -30.87 19.88 48.29
CA PRO A 33 -31.60 18.78 48.92
C PRO A 33 -32.46 17.99 47.92
N MET A 34 -32.58 16.70 48.20
CA MET A 34 -33.35 15.70 47.45
C MET A 34 -34.82 16.10 47.24
N GLY A 35 -35.20 16.41 45.98
CA GLY A 35 -36.58 16.52 45.54
C GLY A 35 -37.19 15.16 45.18
N ARG A 36 -38.42 14.96 45.58
CA ARG A 36 -39.27 13.76 45.44
C ARG A 36 -39.30 13.22 43.99
N ARG A 37 -39.11 11.89 43.86
CA ARG A 37 -39.26 11.14 42.58
C ARG A 37 -40.72 11.17 42.11
N SER A 38 -40.97 11.67 40.92
CA SER A 38 -42.21 11.47 40.14
C SER A 38 -42.18 10.15 39.36
N PRO A 39 -43.29 9.49 39.10
CA PRO A 39 -43.29 8.14 38.52
C PRO A 39 -42.94 8.18 37.02
N ARG A 40 -42.02 7.26 36.61
CA ARG A 40 -41.59 7.03 35.25
C ARG A 40 -42.76 6.62 34.37
N ARG A 41 -43.08 7.41 33.34
CA ARG A 41 -43.91 7.05 32.20
C ARG A 41 -43.18 6.02 31.34
N LYS A 42 -43.62 4.76 31.37
CA LYS A 42 -43.24 3.67 30.46
C LYS A 42 -43.99 3.86 29.16
N SER A 43 -43.45 4.49 28.12
CA SER A 43 -44.11 4.50 26.78
C SER A 43 -43.20 4.92 25.60
N GLY A 44 -41.91 5.06 25.76
CA GLY A 44 -41.00 5.44 24.66
C GLY A 44 -40.27 4.28 23.94
N TRP A 45 -40.06 3.20 24.62
CA TRP A 45 -39.22 2.11 24.11
C TRP A 45 -39.88 1.32 22.97
N LEU A 46 -41.19 1.01 23.07
CA LEU A 46 -41.91 0.34 21.99
C LEU A 46 -41.95 1.15 20.68
N LYS A 47 -42.01 2.47 20.75
CA LYS A 47 -41.98 3.33 19.56
C LYS A 47 -40.60 3.35 18.90
N GLY A 48 -39.52 3.27 19.69
CA GLY A 48 -38.15 3.15 19.18
C GLY A 48 -37.88 1.83 18.46
N ILE A 49 -38.37 0.71 19.04
CA ILE A 49 -38.25 -0.62 18.42
C ILE A 49 -39.05 -0.68 17.12
N LEU A 50 -40.25 -0.11 17.09
CA LEU A 50 -41.09 -0.07 15.88
C LEU A 50 -40.45 0.74 14.76
N ALA A 51 -39.77 1.86 15.07
CA ALA A 51 -39.05 2.68 14.11
C ALA A 51 -37.85 1.94 13.52
N VAL A 52 -37.07 1.22 14.32
CA VAL A 52 -35.95 0.40 13.86
C VAL A 52 -36.40 -0.75 12.96
N LEU A 53 -37.48 -1.45 13.33
CA LEU A 53 -38.06 -2.52 12.52
C LEU A 53 -38.60 -2.00 11.18
N LEU A 54 -39.16 -0.78 11.15
CA LEU A 54 -39.61 -0.16 9.91
C LEU A 54 -38.44 0.17 8.97
N VAL A 55 -37.35 0.71 9.50
CA VAL A 55 -36.13 1.01 8.72
C VAL A 55 -35.52 -0.27 8.15
N VAL A 56 -35.45 -1.34 8.95
CA VAL A 56 -34.96 -2.66 8.51
C VAL A 56 -35.85 -3.24 7.40
N ALA A 57 -37.18 -3.15 7.54
CA ALA A 57 -38.13 -3.62 6.54
C ALA A 57 -38.02 -2.84 5.21
N ILE A 58 -37.84 -1.51 5.27
CA ILE A 58 -37.64 -0.66 4.08
C ILE A 58 -36.29 -1.00 3.41
N SER A 59 -35.22 -1.20 4.17
CA SER A 59 -33.91 -1.58 3.65
C SER A 59 -33.92 -2.98 2.99
N PHE A 60 -34.60 -3.94 3.59
CA PHE A 60 -34.79 -5.28 3.02
C PHE A 60 -35.67 -5.25 1.75
N GLY A 61 -36.72 -4.42 1.74
CA GLY A 61 -37.58 -4.23 0.57
C GLY A 61 -36.82 -3.58 -0.60
N ALA A 62 -35.98 -2.56 -0.33
CA ALA A 62 -35.15 -1.92 -1.33
C ALA A 62 -34.07 -2.89 -1.89
N PHE A 63 -33.45 -3.70 -1.03
CA PHE A 63 -32.47 -4.72 -1.44
C PHE A 63 -33.13 -5.82 -2.29
N TYR A 64 -34.34 -6.26 -1.92
CA TYR A 64 -35.09 -7.26 -2.68
C TYR A 64 -35.51 -6.74 -4.06
N LEU A 65 -35.94 -5.47 -4.15
CA LEU A 65 -36.24 -4.82 -5.42
C LEU A 65 -34.99 -4.67 -6.32
N MET A 66 -33.85 -4.23 -5.78
CA MET A 66 -32.60 -4.13 -6.53
C MET A 66 -32.10 -5.48 -7.07
N ARG A 67 -32.33 -6.57 -6.33
CA ARG A 67 -31.91 -7.92 -6.73
C ARG A 67 -32.79 -8.54 -7.82
N ASN A 68 -34.07 -8.24 -7.83
CA ASN A 68 -35.06 -8.93 -8.67
C ASN A 68 -35.62 -8.08 -9.83
N VAL A 69 -35.34 -6.79 -9.90
CA VAL A 69 -35.80 -5.89 -10.96
C VAL A 69 -34.64 -5.46 -11.82
N GLY A 70 -34.66 -5.83 -13.10
CA GLY A 70 -33.75 -5.32 -14.12
C GLY A 70 -34.29 -4.03 -14.72
N VAL A 71 -33.45 -2.99 -14.81
CA VAL A 71 -33.81 -1.74 -15.50
C VAL A 71 -33.12 -1.76 -16.85
N ARG A 72 -33.91 -1.64 -17.94
CA ARG A 72 -33.42 -1.58 -19.30
C ARG A 72 -33.77 -0.23 -19.92
N LEU A 73 -32.76 0.46 -20.42
CA LEU A 73 -32.90 1.69 -21.19
C LEU A 73 -32.91 1.35 -22.66
N GLU A 74 -34.01 1.62 -23.36
CA GLU A 74 -34.09 1.46 -24.81
C GLU A 74 -34.23 2.83 -25.46
N ARG A 75 -33.38 3.10 -26.45
CA ARG A 75 -33.40 4.33 -27.22
C ARG A 75 -34.27 4.08 -28.47
N THR A 76 -35.38 4.75 -28.55
CA THR A 76 -36.28 4.77 -29.70
C THR A 76 -36.14 6.10 -30.45
N GLU A 77 -36.59 6.16 -31.70
CA GLU A 77 -36.49 7.40 -32.54
C GLU A 77 -37.21 8.60 -31.93
N ASP A 78 -38.15 8.39 -31.00
CA ASP A 78 -38.92 9.44 -30.31
C ASP A 78 -38.45 9.77 -28.89
N GLY A 79 -37.34 9.16 -28.38
CA GLY A 79 -36.83 9.40 -27.04
C GLY A 79 -36.27 8.18 -26.35
N VAL A 80 -36.01 8.31 -25.04
CA VAL A 80 -35.49 7.25 -24.18
C VAL A 80 -36.64 6.71 -23.31
N THR A 81 -36.95 5.42 -23.45
CA THR A 81 -37.95 4.75 -22.61
C THR A 81 -37.25 3.86 -21.57
N LEU A 82 -37.76 3.91 -20.34
CA LEU A 82 -37.29 3.14 -19.20
C LEU A 82 -38.27 1.99 -18.94
N SER A 83 -37.84 0.75 -19.15
CA SER A 83 -38.66 -0.44 -18.86
C SER A 83 -38.10 -1.19 -17.67
N MET A 84 -39.00 -1.67 -16.78
CA MET A 84 -38.67 -2.50 -15.62
C MET A 84 -39.08 -3.94 -15.92
N THR A 85 -38.11 -4.86 -15.87
CA THR A 85 -38.36 -6.29 -16.09
C THR A 85 -38.04 -7.11 -14.85
N ASN A 86 -38.89 -8.12 -14.57
CA ASN A 86 -38.70 -9.01 -13.44
C ASN A 86 -37.75 -10.15 -13.85
N ARG A 87 -36.58 -10.21 -13.20
CA ARG A 87 -35.53 -11.19 -13.48
C ARG A 87 -35.90 -12.65 -13.17
N SER A 88 -36.96 -12.89 -12.42
CA SER A 88 -37.39 -14.25 -12.03
C SER A 88 -38.25 -15.00 -13.06
N LYS A 89 -38.46 -14.42 -14.24
CA LYS A 89 -39.24 -15.02 -15.34
C LYS A 89 -38.51 -14.94 -16.70
N GLN A 90 -37.24 -15.28 -16.75
CA GLN A 90 -36.61 -15.59 -18.03
C GLN A 90 -36.90 -17.08 -18.34
N PRO A 91 -37.48 -17.39 -19.50
CA PRO A 91 -37.55 -18.78 -19.97
C PRO A 91 -36.15 -19.28 -20.29
N GLU A 92 -35.87 -20.51 -19.93
CA GLU A 92 -34.70 -21.30 -20.28
C GLU A 92 -34.46 -21.23 -21.80
N PRO A 93 -33.22 -21.07 -22.28
CA PRO A 93 -32.97 -21.03 -23.73
C PRO A 93 -33.31 -22.38 -24.34
N GLU A 94 -34.25 -22.38 -25.27
CA GLU A 94 -34.66 -23.48 -26.11
C GLU A 94 -33.45 -24.03 -26.87
N GLN A 95 -33.17 -25.32 -26.69
CA GLN A 95 -32.11 -26.03 -27.40
C GLN A 95 -32.40 -26.00 -28.90
N ALA A 96 -31.57 -25.29 -29.66
CA ALA A 96 -31.59 -25.33 -31.12
C ALA A 96 -31.16 -26.74 -31.60
N GLU A 97 -32.06 -27.43 -32.29
CA GLU A 97 -31.82 -28.71 -32.94
C GLU A 97 -30.64 -28.59 -33.94
N GLN A 98 -29.72 -29.55 -33.85
CA GLN A 98 -28.63 -29.74 -34.81
C GLN A 98 -29.20 -30.27 -36.14
N PRO A 99 -28.85 -29.68 -37.28
CA PRO A 99 -29.13 -30.31 -38.56
C PRO A 99 -28.12 -31.42 -38.86
N THR A 100 -28.64 -32.52 -39.33
CA THR A 100 -27.97 -33.73 -39.84
C THR A 100 -27.08 -33.39 -41.04
N PRO A 101 -25.90 -34.00 -41.21
CA PRO A 101 -24.98 -33.64 -42.29
C PRO A 101 -25.39 -34.35 -43.60
N GLU A 102 -25.62 -33.55 -44.65
CA GLU A 102 -25.72 -34.04 -46.03
C GLU A 102 -24.34 -33.87 -46.72
N GLN A 103 -23.89 -34.92 -47.38
CA GLN A 103 -22.60 -35.04 -48.07
C GLN A 103 -22.51 -34.10 -49.26
N ALA A 104 -21.44 -33.34 -49.36
CA ALA A 104 -20.93 -32.81 -50.64
C ALA A 104 -19.39 -32.73 -50.66
N THR A 105 -18.87 -33.33 -51.62
CA THR A 105 -17.54 -33.67 -52.12
C THR A 105 -16.55 -32.49 -52.22
N SER A 106 -15.33 -32.76 -51.75
CA SER A 106 -13.99 -32.32 -52.13
C SER A 106 -13.80 -31.02 -52.98
N THR A 107 -12.95 -30.09 -52.46
CA THR A 107 -11.74 -29.65 -53.17
C THR A 107 -10.75 -28.97 -52.19
N GLN A 108 -9.51 -29.23 -52.40
CA GLN A 108 -8.27 -29.00 -51.69
C GLN A 108 -7.92 -27.57 -51.26
N THR A 109 -7.13 -27.53 -50.19
CA THR A 109 -5.85 -26.82 -49.99
C THR A 109 -5.93 -25.51 -49.20
N GLY A 110 -5.37 -25.56 -47.99
CA GLY A 110 -5.02 -24.40 -47.19
C GLY A 110 -4.85 -24.77 -45.70
N THR A 111 -3.71 -25.38 -45.39
CA THR A 111 -3.30 -25.68 -44.01
C THR A 111 -3.05 -24.36 -43.25
N GLN A 112 -4.03 -23.88 -42.50
CA GLN A 112 -3.77 -22.95 -41.38
C GLN A 112 -3.67 -23.78 -40.13
N THR A 113 -2.46 -23.90 -39.64
CA THR A 113 -2.14 -24.45 -38.31
C THR A 113 -2.72 -23.52 -37.27
N ALA A 114 -3.78 -23.96 -36.60
CA ALA A 114 -4.27 -23.28 -35.41
C ALA A 114 -3.16 -23.27 -34.37
N ALA A 115 -2.73 -22.11 -33.92
CA ALA A 115 -1.84 -21.94 -32.78
C ALA A 115 -2.51 -22.52 -31.53
N PRO A 116 -1.77 -23.23 -30.66
CA PRO A 116 -2.33 -23.73 -29.41
C PRO A 116 -2.80 -22.54 -28.55
N GLN A 117 -4.03 -22.56 -28.10
CA GLN A 117 -4.50 -21.69 -27.03
C GLN A 117 -3.67 -22.02 -25.78
N GLN A 118 -2.75 -21.16 -25.45
CA GLN A 118 -2.01 -21.22 -24.18
C GLN A 118 -2.99 -20.87 -23.05
N THR A 119 -3.21 -21.83 -22.19
CA THR A 119 -3.82 -21.64 -20.88
C THR A 119 -2.97 -20.59 -20.15
N PRO A 120 -3.53 -19.56 -19.51
CA PRO A 120 -2.76 -18.59 -18.73
C PRO A 120 -1.95 -19.35 -17.68
N GLN A 121 -0.63 -19.41 -17.85
CA GLN A 121 0.27 -19.91 -16.82
C GLN A 121 0.44 -18.78 -15.80
N GLN A 122 0.24 -19.09 -14.53
CA GLN A 122 0.61 -18.19 -13.43
C GLN A 122 2.03 -17.69 -13.64
N PRO A 123 2.31 -16.39 -13.45
CA PRO A 123 3.67 -15.86 -13.56
C PRO A 123 4.55 -16.63 -12.59
N THR A 124 5.55 -17.34 -13.13
CA THR A 124 6.48 -18.15 -12.33
C THR A 124 7.38 -17.19 -11.57
N GLN A 125 7.15 -17.05 -10.28
CA GLN A 125 8.04 -16.31 -9.39
C GLN A 125 9.47 -16.82 -9.55
N GLY A 126 10.43 -15.91 -9.80
CA GLY A 126 11.85 -16.26 -9.90
C GLY A 126 12.36 -16.64 -11.29
N ALA A 127 11.56 -16.61 -12.36
CA ALA A 127 12.00 -16.96 -13.71
C ALA A 127 13.14 -16.07 -14.26
N TYR A 128 13.32 -14.87 -13.73
CA TYR A 128 14.27 -13.85 -14.19
C TYR A 128 15.34 -13.50 -13.15
N VAL A 129 15.45 -14.27 -12.08
CA VAL A 129 16.47 -14.10 -11.04
C VAL A 129 17.86 -14.40 -11.59
N GLY A 130 18.88 -13.64 -11.15
CA GLY A 130 20.27 -13.85 -11.55
C GLY A 130 20.62 -13.30 -12.94
N SER A 131 19.83 -12.39 -13.49
CA SER A 131 20.09 -11.79 -14.83
C SER A 131 21.36 -10.94 -14.90
N GLY A 132 21.91 -10.52 -13.74
CA GLY A 132 23.04 -9.58 -13.67
C GLY A 132 22.66 -8.12 -13.94
N THR A 133 21.38 -7.82 -14.21
CA THR A 133 20.88 -6.45 -14.36
C THR A 133 20.94 -5.74 -13.01
N LYS A 134 21.46 -4.51 -12.99
CA LYS A 134 21.57 -3.68 -11.76
C LYS A 134 21.02 -2.30 -12.01
N LEU A 135 20.47 -1.70 -10.96
CA LEU A 135 20.06 -0.31 -10.97
C LEU A 135 21.31 0.59 -11.02
N ASN A 136 21.39 1.47 -12.02
CA ASN A 136 22.49 2.41 -12.16
C ASN A 136 22.08 3.80 -11.64
N ILE A 137 22.89 4.39 -10.75
CA ILE A 137 22.71 5.76 -10.26
C ILE A 137 23.68 6.67 -10.99
N VAL A 138 23.14 7.74 -11.56
CA VAL A 138 23.89 8.78 -12.27
C VAL A 138 24.01 10.02 -11.35
N SER A 139 25.17 10.63 -11.32
CA SER A 139 25.35 11.89 -10.59
C SER A 139 24.62 13.02 -11.30
N ALA A 140 23.96 13.88 -10.53
CA ALA A 140 23.43 15.13 -11.07
C ALA A 140 24.58 16.02 -11.61
N PRO A 141 24.29 16.95 -12.53
CA PRO A 141 25.23 17.99 -12.92
C PRO A 141 25.77 18.75 -11.70
N GLU A 142 27.00 19.28 -11.81
CA GLU A 142 27.66 20.06 -10.72
C GLU A 142 27.03 21.46 -10.52
N SER A 143 25.82 21.69 -10.97
CA SER A 143 25.06 22.92 -10.77
C SER A 143 24.63 23.07 -9.31
N SER A 144 24.68 24.31 -8.81
CA SER A 144 24.15 24.65 -7.47
C SER A 144 22.63 24.91 -7.49
N ASP A 145 22.03 25.05 -8.66
CA ASP A 145 20.60 25.29 -8.82
C ASP A 145 19.82 23.97 -8.84
N THR A 146 18.90 23.84 -7.92
CA THR A 146 18.00 22.69 -7.77
C THR A 146 16.54 23.11 -7.92
N THR A 147 16.30 24.25 -8.56
CA THR A 147 14.97 24.76 -8.89
C THR A 147 14.63 24.45 -10.36
N PHE A 148 13.36 24.40 -10.68
CA PHE A 148 12.92 24.27 -12.07
C PHE A 148 13.26 25.59 -12.82
N SER A 149 14.14 25.52 -13.79
CA SER A 149 14.54 26.68 -14.59
C SER A 149 14.87 26.22 -16.01
N ASP A 150 14.87 27.17 -16.95
CA ASP A 150 15.34 26.95 -18.33
C ASP A 150 16.83 27.32 -18.46
N GLU A 151 17.53 27.51 -17.32
CA GLU A 151 18.92 27.90 -17.30
C GLU A 151 19.85 26.72 -17.05
N GLU A 152 20.90 26.60 -17.84
CA GLU A 152 21.97 25.60 -17.80
C GLU A 152 21.44 24.15 -17.92
N ASP A 153 21.58 23.31 -16.90
CA ASP A 153 21.27 21.89 -16.93
C ASP A 153 19.91 21.55 -16.30
N ALA A 154 19.22 22.51 -15.65
CA ALA A 154 17.91 22.31 -15.05
C ALA A 154 16.80 22.35 -16.12
N LEU A 155 15.84 21.43 -16.03
CA LEU A 155 14.72 21.32 -16.94
C LEU A 155 13.48 22.04 -16.44
N CYS A 156 12.69 22.60 -17.33
CA CYS A 156 11.34 23.06 -17.01
C CYS A 156 10.38 21.86 -16.79
N LEU A 157 9.24 22.13 -16.17
CA LEU A 157 8.27 21.06 -15.84
C LEU A 157 7.78 20.28 -17.07
N GLN A 158 7.61 20.96 -18.19
CA GLN A 158 7.17 20.36 -19.45
C GLN A 158 8.22 19.40 -20.03
N ASP A 159 9.48 19.79 -19.96
CA ASP A 159 10.59 18.98 -20.46
C ASP A 159 10.84 17.77 -19.57
N ILE A 160 10.76 17.93 -18.23
CA ILE A 160 10.79 16.79 -17.30
C ILE A 160 9.68 15.79 -17.63
N TYR A 161 8.44 16.27 -17.81
CA TYR A 161 7.33 15.38 -18.15
C TYR A 161 7.60 14.61 -19.43
N SER A 162 7.98 15.32 -20.49
CA SER A 162 8.22 14.73 -21.82
C SER A 162 9.39 13.75 -21.81
N SER A 163 10.42 13.99 -20.98
CA SER A 163 11.60 13.11 -20.91
C SER A 163 11.35 11.83 -20.11
N VAL A 164 10.39 11.83 -19.16
CA VAL A 164 10.22 10.71 -18.22
C VAL A 164 8.93 9.91 -18.42
N ILE A 165 7.90 10.49 -19.05
CA ILE A 165 6.57 9.86 -19.09
C ILE A 165 6.58 8.47 -19.72
N ASP A 166 7.43 8.21 -20.72
CA ASP A 166 7.55 6.91 -21.37
C ASP A 166 8.26 5.85 -20.49
N SER A 167 8.89 6.28 -19.38
CA SER A 167 9.45 5.39 -18.37
C SER A 167 8.48 5.07 -17.23
N VAL A 168 7.27 5.68 -17.23
CA VAL A 168 6.26 5.50 -16.21
C VAL A 168 5.16 4.58 -16.73
N VAL A 169 4.79 3.58 -15.93
CA VAL A 169 3.80 2.58 -16.31
C VAL A 169 2.69 2.46 -15.29
N SER A 170 1.49 2.14 -15.74
CA SER A 170 0.39 1.75 -14.87
C SER A 170 0.52 0.28 -14.47
N ILE A 171 0.28 -0.04 -13.20
CA ILE A 171 0.24 -1.41 -12.72
C ILE A 171 -1.18 -1.75 -12.25
N SER A 172 -1.68 -2.88 -12.71
CA SER A 172 -2.95 -3.45 -12.29
C SER A 172 -2.71 -4.86 -11.73
N SER A 173 -3.09 -5.08 -10.49
CA SER A 173 -2.91 -6.33 -9.75
C SER A 173 -4.26 -6.94 -9.46
N MET A 174 -4.60 -8.04 -10.13
CA MET A 174 -5.83 -8.79 -9.87
C MET A 174 -5.62 -9.71 -8.68
N THR A 175 -6.43 -9.56 -7.64
CA THR A 175 -6.43 -10.41 -6.44
C THR A 175 -7.73 -11.18 -6.33
N SER A 176 -7.82 -12.13 -5.39
CA SER A 176 -9.06 -12.86 -5.09
C SER A 176 -10.20 -11.97 -4.56
N SER A 177 -9.86 -10.78 -4.03
CA SER A 177 -10.81 -9.83 -3.42
C SER A 177 -11.13 -8.62 -4.29
N GLY A 178 -10.44 -8.44 -5.44
CA GLY A 178 -10.64 -7.30 -6.34
C GLY A 178 -9.37 -6.94 -7.09
N THR A 179 -9.34 -5.72 -7.64
CA THR A 179 -8.18 -5.19 -8.36
C THR A 179 -7.54 -4.07 -7.57
N SER A 180 -6.25 -4.14 -7.36
CA SER A 180 -5.39 -3.06 -6.87
C SER A 180 -4.73 -2.37 -8.06
N SER A 181 -4.46 -1.07 -7.96
CA SER A 181 -3.74 -0.31 -8.98
C SER A 181 -2.65 0.55 -8.37
N GLY A 182 -1.60 0.78 -9.13
CA GLY A 182 -0.47 1.62 -8.77
C GLY A 182 0.32 2.02 -10.00
N THR A 183 1.49 2.57 -9.76
CA THR A 183 2.43 3.04 -10.77
C THR A 183 3.72 2.23 -10.69
N GLY A 184 4.45 2.15 -11.79
CA GLY A 184 5.78 1.56 -11.85
C GLY A 184 6.75 2.43 -12.64
N ILE A 185 8.04 2.11 -12.52
CA ILE A 185 9.14 2.80 -13.17
C ILE A 185 9.90 1.77 -14.01
N ILE A 186 10.00 1.96 -15.31
CA ILE A 186 10.82 1.13 -16.19
C ILE A 186 12.28 1.38 -15.84
N MET A 187 12.94 0.36 -15.29
CA MET A 187 14.35 0.42 -14.87
C MET A 187 15.31 0.11 -16.01
N SER A 188 14.90 -0.74 -16.97
CA SER A 188 15.77 -1.21 -18.02
C SER A 188 15.03 -1.36 -19.36
N GLN A 189 15.78 -1.25 -20.47
CA GLN A 189 15.23 -1.34 -21.82
C GLN A 189 14.66 -2.72 -22.16
N ASP A 190 15.03 -3.74 -21.41
CA ASP A 190 14.56 -5.14 -21.58
C ASP A 190 13.37 -5.49 -20.66
N GLY A 191 12.81 -4.50 -19.93
CA GLY A 191 11.52 -4.62 -19.26
C GLY A 191 11.54 -4.94 -17.77
N TYR A 192 12.61 -4.64 -17.04
CA TYR A 192 12.54 -4.60 -15.57
C TYR A 192 11.77 -3.33 -15.13
N VAL A 193 10.81 -3.53 -14.22
CA VAL A 193 9.94 -2.47 -13.69
C VAL A 193 9.99 -2.49 -12.17
N ILE A 194 10.22 -1.34 -11.56
CA ILE A 194 10.21 -1.15 -10.11
C ILE A 194 8.84 -0.64 -9.69
N THR A 195 8.33 -1.13 -8.55
CA THR A 195 7.11 -0.63 -7.92
C THR A 195 7.13 -0.89 -6.41
N ASN A 196 6.03 -0.57 -5.70
CA ASN A 196 5.90 -0.95 -4.30
C ASN A 196 5.40 -2.38 -4.12
N HIS A 197 5.83 -3.03 -3.04
CA HIS A 197 5.33 -4.35 -2.64
C HIS A 197 3.82 -4.35 -2.42
N HIS A 198 3.28 -3.33 -1.73
CA HIS A 198 1.84 -3.27 -1.45
C HIS A 198 0.95 -3.15 -2.70
N VAL A 199 1.49 -2.66 -3.83
CA VAL A 199 0.76 -2.57 -5.10
C VAL A 199 0.46 -3.96 -5.66
N ILE A 200 1.36 -4.92 -5.43
CA ILE A 200 1.29 -6.28 -6.00
C ILE A 200 0.93 -7.36 -4.96
N THR A 201 0.71 -6.98 -3.71
CA THR A 201 0.41 -7.93 -2.62
C THR A 201 -0.84 -8.74 -2.92
N GLY A 202 -0.72 -10.08 -2.87
CA GLY A 202 -1.82 -11.02 -3.11
C GLY A 202 -2.29 -11.09 -4.56
N ALA A 203 -1.55 -10.51 -5.52
CA ALA A 203 -1.88 -10.56 -6.93
C ALA A 203 -1.81 -11.99 -7.47
N LEU A 204 -2.87 -12.38 -8.19
CA LEU A 204 -2.92 -13.61 -9.00
C LEU A 204 -2.39 -13.36 -10.41
N VAL A 205 -2.65 -12.16 -10.94
CA VAL A 205 -2.18 -11.68 -12.24
C VAL A 205 -1.75 -10.23 -12.06
N ILE A 206 -0.61 -9.87 -12.64
CA ILE A 206 -0.10 -8.50 -12.68
C ILE A 206 -0.01 -8.07 -14.13
N SER A 207 -0.69 -6.97 -14.48
CA SER A 207 -0.60 -6.33 -15.79
C SER A 207 0.13 -5.00 -15.68
N VAL A 208 0.98 -4.71 -16.65
CA VAL A 208 1.70 -3.46 -16.82
C VAL A 208 1.25 -2.81 -18.13
N LEU A 209 0.77 -1.57 -18.06
CA LEU A 209 0.33 -0.78 -19.19
C LEU A 209 1.31 0.38 -19.40
N THR A 210 1.97 0.41 -20.54
CA THR A 210 2.93 1.45 -20.95
C THR A 210 2.22 2.71 -21.47
N ASN A 211 2.96 3.83 -21.54
CA ASN A 211 2.39 5.12 -21.96
C ASN A 211 1.78 5.06 -23.38
N ASP A 212 2.33 4.26 -24.28
CA ASP A 212 1.83 4.03 -25.64
C ASP A 212 0.64 3.04 -25.74
N ASN A 213 0.05 2.68 -24.59
CA ASN A 213 -1.10 1.77 -24.45
C ASN A 213 -0.81 0.30 -24.79
N GLN A 214 0.41 -0.16 -24.71
CA GLN A 214 0.71 -1.59 -24.79
C GLN A 214 0.54 -2.21 -23.40
N GLU A 215 -0.19 -3.32 -23.32
CA GLU A 215 -0.41 -4.07 -22.08
C GLU A 215 0.42 -5.35 -22.09
N PHE A 216 1.12 -5.59 -21.00
CA PHE A 216 1.97 -6.75 -20.79
C PHE A 216 1.58 -7.47 -19.51
N GLU A 217 1.56 -8.79 -19.53
CA GLU A 217 1.57 -9.58 -18.30
C GLU A 217 2.98 -9.51 -17.69
N ALA A 218 3.05 -9.24 -16.40
CA ALA A 218 4.31 -9.10 -15.69
C ALA A 218 4.58 -10.30 -14.77
N ALA A 219 5.81 -10.82 -14.85
CA ALA A 219 6.31 -11.78 -13.89
C ALA A 219 6.92 -11.07 -12.68
N LEU A 220 6.65 -11.59 -11.48
CA LEU A 220 7.32 -11.12 -10.26
C LEU A 220 8.76 -11.67 -10.23
N VAL A 221 9.75 -10.79 -10.23
CA VAL A 221 11.16 -11.15 -10.05
C VAL A 221 11.44 -11.37 -8.57
N GLY A 222 11.08 -10.38 -7.74
CA GLY A 222 11.20 -10.45 -6.29
C GLY A 222 10.51 -9.27 -5.62
N SER A 223 10.22 -9.43 -4.34
CA SER A 223 9.66 -8.32 -3.53
C SER A 223 10.09 -8.43 -2.07
N ASP A 224 10.15 -7.29 -1.41
CA ASP A 224 10.46 -7.18 0.02
C ASP A 224 9.41 -6.33 0.72
N GLU A 225 8.67 -6.94 1.62
CA GLU A 225 7.63 -6.28 2.36
C GLU A 225 8.20 -5.20 3.30
N MET A 226 9.38 -5.41 3.89
CA MET A 226 9.99 -4.51 4.85
C MET A 226 10.35 -3.15 4.25
N SER A 227 10.89 -3.15 3.03
CA SER A 227 11.23 -1.94 2.30
C SER A 227 10.09 -1.42 1.42
N ASP A 228 8.98 -2.15 1.31
CA ASP A 228 7.86 -1.85 0.40
C ASP A 228 8.29 -1.76 -1.08
N LEU A 229 9.22 -2.61 -1.51
CA LEU A 229 9.74 -2.64 -2.87
C LEU A 229 9.41 -3.94 -3.58
N ALA A 230 9.18 -3.86 -4.89
CA ALA A 230 9.01 -5.01 -5.77
C ALA A 230 9.65 -4.74 -7.14
N VAL A 231 10.15 -5.80 -7.75
CA VAL A 231 10.68 -5.81 -9.11
C VAL A 231 9.87 -6.76 -9.96
N LEU A 232 9.38 -6.26 -11.07
CA LEU A 232 8.62 -6.99 -12.06
C LEU A 232 9.42 -7.12 -13.36
N LYS A 233 9.06 -8.08 -14.19
CA LYS A 233 9.62 -8.26 -15.53
C LYS A 233 8.50 -8.42 -16.55
N ILE A 234 8.52 -7.57 -17.58
CA ILE A 234 7.65 -7.70 -18.76
C ILE A 234 8.46 -8.16 -19.97
N ASP A 235 7.85 -8.91 -20.88
CA ASP A 235 8.48 -9.35 -22.12
C ASP A 235 8.36 -8.25 -23.20
N ALA A 236 9.17 -7.21 -23.00
CA ALA A 236 9.27 -6.07 -23.90
C ALA A 236 10.74 -5.70 -24.09
N ARG A 237 11.04 -5.03 -25.21
CA ARG A 237 12.40 -4.60 -25.57
C ARG A 237 12.38 -3.21 -26.18
N GLY A 238 13.50 -2.49 -26.00
CA GLY A 238 13.64 -1.14 -26.54
C GLY A 238 12.80 -0.11 -25.79
N LEU A 239 12.43 -0.42 -24.55
CA LEU A 239 11.71 0.50 -23.69
C LEU A 239 12.59 1.68 -23.30
N GLN A 240 11.96 2.83 -23.05
CA GLN A 240 12.65 3.96 -22.44
C GLN A 240 12.81 3.70 -20.93
N ALA A 241 14.05 3.46 -20.51
CA ALA A 241 14.37 3.33 -19.08
C ALA A 241 14.52 4.71 -18.45
N ALA A 242 14.06 4.86 -17.19
CA ALA A 242 14.28 6.05 -16.39
C ALA A 242 15.77 6.22 -16.05
N GLU A 243 16.19 7.46 -15.90
CA GLU A 243 17.48 7.79 -15.29
C GLU A 243 17.31 7.94 -13.78
N PHE A 244 18.19 7.30 -12.99
CA PHE A 244 18.11 7.34 -11.53
C PHE A 244 19.23 8.23 -10.97
N GLY A 245 18.82 9.21 -10.14
CA GLY A 245 19.73 10.17 -9.51
C GLY A 245 20.16 9.77 -8.11
N ASP A 246 21.21 10.42 -7.61
CA ASP A 246 21.77 10.19 -6.26
C ASP A 246 20.97 10.93 -5.19
N SER A 247 20.06 10.23 -4.53
CA SER A 247 19.22 10.79 -3.47
C SER A 247 19.97 11.11 -2.18
N SER A 248 21.22 10.69 -2.02
CA SER A 248 22.03 11.03 -0.83
C SER A 248 22.49 12.50 -0.81
N LYS A 249 22.41 13.17 -1.96
CA LYS A 249 22.80 14.58 -2.14
C LYS A 249 21.64 15.55 -2.08
N LEU A 250 20.42 15.08 -1.86
CA LEU A 250 19.24 15.91 -1.75
C LEU A 250 19.32 16.90 -0.58
N ARG A 251 18.70 18.04 -0.77
CA ARG A 251 18.56 19.09 0.26
C ARG A 251 17.08 19.45 0.43
N VAL A 252 16.72 19.85 1.63
CA VAL A 252 15.39 20.43 1.89
C VAL A 252 15.24 21.71 1.07
N GLY A 253 14.15 21.79 0.32
CA GLY A 253 13.87 22.89 -0.60
C GLY A 253 14.13 22.54 -2.08
N ASP A 254 14.84 21.46 -2.39
CA ASP A 254 15.03 21.02 -3.78
C ASP A 254 13.68 20.78 -4.46
N SER A 255 13.52 21.26 -5.68
CA SER A 255 12.31 21.10 -6.48
C SER A 255 12.15 19.67 -6.96
N VAL A 256 10.93 19.15 -6.86
CA VAL A 256 10.61 17.77 -7.29
C VAL A 256 9.27 17.66 -8.00
N VAL A 257 9.18 16.65 -8.85
CA VAL A 257 7.97 16.24 -9.55
C VAL A 257 7.61 14.80 -9.17
N ALA A 258 6.35 14.53 -8.97
CA ALA A 258 5.83 13.17 -8.87
C ALA A 258 4.92 12.88 -10.08
N ILE A 259 5.10 11.71 -10.70
CA ILE A 259 4.25 11.23 -11.78
C ILE A 259 3.62 9.91 -11.36
N GLY A 260 2.35 9.69 -11.72
CA GLY A 260 1.66 8.46 -11.44
C GLY A 260 0.22 8.46 -11.90
N ASP A 261 -0.53 7.43 -11.48
CA ASP A 261 -1.88 7.13 -11.93
C ASP A 261 -2.89 7.23 -10.78
N PRO A 262 -3.15 8.43 -10.23
CA PRO A 262 -4.10 8.58 -9.16
C PRO A 262 -5.48 8.08 -9.61
N LEU A 263 -6.08 7.16 -8.80
CA LEU A 263 -7.35 6.50 -9.10
C LEU A 263 -7.32 5.57 -10.34
N GLY A 264 -6.14 5.12 -10.76
CA GLY A 264 -5.94 4.13 -11.82
C GLY A 264 -5.87 4.74 -13.24
N VAL A 265 -6.01 3.88 -14.24
CA VAL A 265 -5.75 4.17 -15.66
C VAL A 265 -6.49 5.41 -16.24
N GLN A 266 -7.62 5.81 -15.64
CA GLN A 266 -8.40 6.98 -16.10
C GLN A 266 -7.66 8.31 -15.89
N LEU A 267 -6.79 8.40 -14.90
CA LEU A 267 -5.99 9.60 -14.58
C LEU A 267 -4.49 9.34 -14.77
N ARG A 268 -4.15 8.43 -15.69
CA ARG A 268 -2.77 8.02 -15.97
C ARG A 268 -1.89 9.19 -16.35
N GLY A 269 -0.62 9.13 -15.93
CA GLY A 269 0.38 10.13 -16.23
C GLY A 269 0.13 11.49 -15.55
N THR A 270 -0.63 11.52 -14.47
CA THR A 270 -0.81 12.76 -13.70
C THR A 270 0.49 13.20 -13.07
N MET A 271 0.90 14.43 -13.37
CA MET A 271 2.08 15.07 -12.78
C MET A 271 1.68 16.06 -11.70
N THR A 272 2.36 16.01 -10.57
CA THR A 272 2.30 17.01 -9.50
C THR A 272 3.71 17.48 -9.15
N ASN A 273 3.85 18.72 -8.71
CA ASN A 273 5.16 19.27 -8.31
C ASN A 273 5.15 19.79 -6.89
N GLY A 274 6.32 19.88 -6.32
CA GLY A 274 6.55 20.36 -4.97
C GLY A 274 8.05 20.52 -4.68
N ILE A 275 8.38 20.40 -3.41
CA ILE A 275 9.75 20.42 -2.91
C ILE A 275 10.04 19.22 -2.00
N ILE A 276 11.29 18.95 -1.77
CA ILE A 276 11.74 18.12 -0.65
C ILE A 276 11.44 18.87 0.66
N SER A 277 10.49 18.38 1.44
CA SER A 277 10.08 18.99 2.71
C SER A 277 10.96 18.53 3.88
N ALA A 278 11.46 17.29 3.82
CA ALA A 278 12.43 16.73 4.76
C ALA A 278 13.15 15.53 4.13
N ILE A 279 14.32 15.20 4.66
CA ILE A 279 15.12 14.01 4.31
C ILE A 279 15.38 13.18 5.55
N ASN A 280 15.69 11.89 5.38
CA ASN A 280 16.02 10.96 6.45
C ASN A 280 14.95 10.93 7.57
N ARG A 281 13.67 10.89 7.17
CA ARG A 281 12.57 10.70 8.11
C ARG A 281 12.40 9.22 8.40
N ASP A 282 12.81 8.79 9.60
CA ASP A 282 12.50 7.46 10.09
C ASP A 282 11.04 7.43 10.55
N LEU A 283 10.21 6.75 9.79
CA LEU A 283 8.79 6.61 10.04
C LEU A 283 8.47 5.15 10.31
N THR A 284 7.85 4.89 11.45
CA THR A 284 7.36 3.56 11.81
C THR A 284 5.88 3.44 11.43
N VAL A 285 5.55 2.44 10.61
CA VAL A 285 4.19 2.11 10.18
C VAL A 285 3.97 0.61 10.37
N GLY A 286 3.08 0.26 11.27
CA GLY A 286 2.92 -1.13 11.68
C GLY A 286 4.21 -1.65 12.31
N ASP A 287 4.79 -2.64 11.69
CA ASP A 287 5.97 -3.38 12.12
C ASP A 287 7.29 -2.94 11.47
N ARG A 288 7.29 -1.86 10.68
CA ARG A 288 8.48 -1.43 9.92
C ARG A 288 8.82 0.02 10.15
N THR A 289 10.10 0.27 10.27
CA THR A 289 10.68 1.61 10.23
C THR A 289 11.37 1.80 8.89
N MET A 290 10.97 2.83 8.17
CA MET A 290 11.53 3.18 6.86
C MET A 290 12.12 4.59 6.92
N THR A 291 13.31 4.75 6.37
CA THR A 291 13.93 6.07 6.19
C THR A 291 13.45 6.65 4.86
N LEU A 292 12.68 7.73 4.91
CA LEU A 292 11.96 8.27 3.76
C LEU A 292 12.33 9.74 3.48
N ILE A 293 12.11 10.12 2.22
CA ILE A 293 12.03 11.52 1.78
C ILE A 293 10.59 11.98 2.02
N GLN A 294 10.43 13.18 2.60
CA GLN A 294 9.12 13.84 2.68
C GLN A 294 9.02 14.92 1.61
N THR A 295 7.89 15.00 0.93
CA THR A 295 7.58 16.02 -0.08
C THR A 295 6.18 16.59 0.13
N ASN A 296 5.95 17.80 -0.34
CA ASN A 296 4.62 18.40 -0.43
C ASN A 296 4.00 18.27 -1.83
N ALA A 297 4.68 17.62 -2.79
CA ALA A 297 4.05 17.22 -4.03
C ALA A 297 2.83 16.35 -3.71
N ALA A 298 1.70 16.61 -4.36
CA ALA A 298 0.46 15.90 -4.07
C ALA A 298 0.55 14.43 -4.47
N LEU A 299 0.54 13.54 -3.49
CA LEU A 299 0.51 12.09 -3.67
C LEU A 299 -0.85 11.55 -3.25
N ASN A 300 -1.43 10.71 -4.09
CA ASN A 300 -2.72 10.04 -3.86
C ASN A 300 -2.60 8.55 -4.14
N ASN A 301 -3.63 7.77 -3.74
CA ASN A 301 -3.72 6.36 -4.11
C ASN A 301 -3.58 6.22 -5.63
N GLY A 302 -2.66 5.34 -6.04
CA GLY A 302 -2.29 5.15 -7.44
C GLY A 302 -0.93 5.75 -7.84
N ASN A 303 -0.42 6.78 -7.13
CA ASN A 303 0.95 7.24 -7.35
C ASN A 303 2.00 6.34 -6.67
N SER A 304 1.57 5.39 -5.81
CA SER A 304 2.46 4.39 -5.20
C SER A 304 3.23 3.60 -6.24
N GLY A 305 4.54 3.49 -6.05
CA GLY A 305 5.48 2.83 -6.97
C GLY A 305 5.98 3.72 -8.11
N GLY A 306 5.37 4.90 -8.31
CA GLY A 306 5.81 5.87 -9.30
C GLY A 306 7.02 6.70 -8.85
N PRO A 307 7.65 7.44 -9.78
CA PRO A 307 8.85 8.20 -9.51
C PRO A 307 8.60 9.52 -8.77
N LEU A 308 9.51 9.87 -7.86
CA LEU A 308 9.80 11.23 -7.43
C LEU A 308 11.05 11.69 -8.19
N ILE A 309 10.99 12.81 -8.91
CA ILE A 309 11.95 13.23 -9.94
C ILE A 309 12.51 14.59 -9.55
N ASN A 310 13.81 14.78 -9.74
CA ASN A 310 14.49 16.08 -9.53
C ASN A 310 14.36 17.00 -10.76
N CYS A 311 14.91 18.23 -10.66
CA CYS A 311 14.90 19.21 -11.76
C CYS A 311 15.77 18.81 -12.98
N TYR A 312 16.49 17.72 -12.92
CA TYR A 312 17.31 17.18 -14.03
C TYR A 312 16.62 15.99 -14.74
N GLY A 313 15.36 15.68 -14.39
CA GLY A 313 14.64 14.54 -14.96
C GLY A 313 15.04 13.19 -14.37
N GLN A 314 15.82 13.16 -13.27
CA GLN A 314 16.30 11.93 -12.66
C GLN A 314 15.38 11.48 -11.52
N VAL A 315 15.08 10.19 -11.46
CA VAL A 315 14.31 9.56 -10.37
C VAL A 315 15.17 9.48 -9.10
N ILE A 316 14.77 10.20 -8.08
CA ILE A 316 15.46 10.28 -6.78
C ILE A 316 14.73 9.55 -5.66
N GLY A 317 13.49 9.10 -5.91
CA GLY A 317 12.68 8.38 -4.94
C GLY A 317 11.56 7.58 -5.61
N ILE A 318 11.05 6.59 -4.88
CA ILE A 318 9.88 5.79 -5.26
C ILE A 318 8.73 6.19 -4.32
N ASN A 319 7.67 6.78 -4.87
CA ASN A 319 6.55 7.28 -4.09
C ASN A 319 5.85 6.14 -3.33
N THR A 320 5.51 6.35 -2.05
CA THR A 320 4.73 5.41 -1.25
C THR A 320 3.62 6.13 -0.49
N VAL A 321 2.37 5.90 -0.89
CA VAL A 321 1.19 6.55 -0.31
C VAL A 321 0.69 5.83 0.94
N LYS A 322 1.04 4.55 1.12
CA LYS A 322 0.66 3.75 2.30
C LYS A 322 1.08 4.45 3.61
N MET A 323 2.25 5.08 3.62
CA MET A 323 2.76 5.82 4.78
C MET A 323 1.93 7.06 5.09
N SER A 324 1.56 7.83 4.05
CA SER A 324 0.70 9.02 4.21
C SER A 324 -0.66 8.66 4.81
N SER A 325 -1.29 7.59 4.33
CA SER A 325 -2.59 7.12 4.80
C SER A 325 -2.59 6.72 6.27
N TYR A 326 -1.51 6.12 6.76
CA TYR A 326 -1.39 5.70 8.15
C TYR A 326 -1.34 6.89 9.12
N TYR A 327 -0.56 7.92 8.79
CA TYR A 327 -0.44 9.13 9.62
C TYR A 327 -1.63 10.07 9.53
N THR A 328 -2.43 9.98 8.46
CA THR A 328 -3.60 10.85 8.24
C THR A 328 -4.93 10.21 8.63
N ALA A 329 -4.95 8.98 9.14
CA ALA A 329 -6.18 8.27 9.54
C ALA A 329 -7.05 9.04 10.55
N THR A 330 -6.47 9.98 11.30
CA THR A 330 -7.17 10.81 12.30
C THR A 330 -7.34 12.28 11.91
N ALA A 331 -6.67 12.74 10.83
CA ALA A 331 -6.82 14.10 10.30
C ALA A 331 -6.47 14.09 8.80
N SER A 332 -7.25 14.79 7.97
CA SER A 332 -6.85 15.04 6.58
C SER A 332 -5.66 16.03 6.59
N VAL A 333 -4.44 15.51 6.55
CA VAL A 333 -3.24 16.35 6.46
C VAL A 333 -2.84 16.39 4.99
N GLU A 334 -3.18 17.47 4.32
CA GLU A 334 -2.74 17.76 2.96
C GLU A 334 -1.25 18.13 2.96
N GLY A 335 -0.52 17.79 1.90
CA GLY A 335 0.88 18.16 1.72
C GLY A 335 1.89 17.29 2.48
N LEU A 336 1.51 16.08 2.88
CA LEU A 336 2.42 15.05 3.38
C LEU A 336 2.52 13.90 2.38
N GLY A 337 3.52 13.94 1.53
CA GLY A 337 3.91 12.84 0.65
C GLY A 337 5.22 12.21 1.12
N PHE A 338 5.41 10.93 0.84
CA PHE A 338 6.63 10.20 1.18
C PHE A 338 7.12 9.38 0.00
N ALA A 339 8.46 9.28 -0.12
CA ALA A 339 9.11 8.46 -1.11
C ALA A 339 10.32 7.71 -0.52
N ILE A 340 10.55 6.50 -0.99
CA ILE A 340 11.72 5.69 -0.65
C ILE A 340 12.92 6.24 -1.43
N PRO A 341 14.01 6.69 -0.77
CA PRO A 341 15.18 7.22 -1.48
C PRO A 341 15.82 6.17 -2.40
N ILE A 342 16.25 6.56 -3.59
CA ILE A 342 16.91 5.62 -4.52
C ILE A 342 18.21 5.05 -3.95
N SER A 343 18.96 5.81 -3.17
CA SER A 343 20.18 5.32 -2.48
C SER A 343 19.88 4.17 -1.50
N VAL A 344 18.68 4.18 -0.87
CA VAL A 344 18.20 3.11 0.01
C VAL A 344 17.61 1.97 -0.81
N ALA A 345 16.86 2.28 -1.86
CA ALA A 345 16.19 1.29 -2.70
C ALA A 345 17.16 0.44 -3.53
N LYS A 346 18.25 1.05 -4.04
CA LYS A 346 19.20 0.40 -4.96
C LYS A 346 19.73 -0.95 -4.46
N PRO A 347 20.36 -1.07 -3.28
CA PRO A 347 20.90 -2.34 -2.82
C PRO A 347 19.81 -3.41 -2.69
N ILE A 348 18.59 -3.02 -2.30
CA ILE A 348 17.45 -3.92 -2.16
C ILE A 348 16.97 -4.39 -3.54
N ILE A 349 16.83 -3.48 -4.51
CA ILE A 349 16.42 -3.80 -5.88
C ILE A 349 17.43 -4.72 -6.54
N ASP A 350 18.74 -4.42 -6.40
CA ASP A 350 19.79 -5.25 -6.96
C ASP A 350 19.75 -6.68 -6.37
N GLU A 351 19.49 -6.82 -5.07
CA GLU A 351 19.37 -8.11 -4.39
C GLU A 351 18.09 -8.87 -4.81
N LEU A 352 16.98 -8.17 -4.98
CA LEU A 352 15.73 -8.75 -5.52
C LEU A 352 15.93 -9.28 -6.95
N ILE A 353 16.72 -8.60 -7.78
CA ILE A 353 17.04 -9.08 -9.14
C ILE A 353 17.99 -10.26 -9.10
N GLU A 354 18.99 -10.23 -8.22
CA GLU A 354 20.02 -11.27 -8.16
C GLU A 354 19.48 -12.55 -7.51
N ASN A 355 18.73 -12.44 -6.42
CA ASN A 355 18.33 -13.56 -5.58
C ASN A 355 16.82 -13.85 -5.60
N GLY A 356 15.98 -12.87 -6.02
CA GLY A 356 14.53 -12.94 -5.91
C GLY A 356 14.00 -12.52 -4.52
N TYR A 357 14.87 -12.26 -3.57
CA TYR A 357 14.56 -11.90 -2.19
C TYR A 357 15.69 -11.08 -1.56
N VAL A 358 15.43 -10.47 -0.40
CA VAL A 358 16.44 -9.78 0.43
C VAL A 358 16.88 -10.73 1.55
N ALA A 359 18.17 -11.03 1.62
CA ALA A 359 18.72 -11.96 2.61
C ALA A 359 18.72 -11.39 4.03
N GLY A 360 18.74 -12.27 5.02
CA GLY A 360 18.86 -11.90 6.43
C GLY A 360 17.57 -11.37 7.07
N ARG A 361 16.43 -11.37 6.38
CA ARG A 361 15.14 -11.00 6.97
C ARG A 361 14.71 -12.07 7.97
N PRO A 362 14.49 -11.74 9.26
CA PRO A 362 14.15 -12.72 10.27
C PRO A 362 12.72 -13.26 10.12
N ALA A 363 12.56 -14.57 10.27
CA ALA A 363 11.25 -15.21 10.32
C ALA A 363 11.19 -16.24 11.45
N ILE A 364 10.04 -16.32 12.13
CA ILE A 364 9.79 -17.36 13.16
C ILE A 364 9.51 -18.71 12.49
N GLY A 365 9.07 -18.68 11.22
CA GLY A 365 8.63 -19.88 10.51
C GLY A 365 7.20 -20.30 10.82
N ILE A 366 6.34 -19.34 11.18
CA ILE A 366 4.90 -19.52 11.37
C ILE A 366 4.15 -18.57 10.43
N SER A 367 2.94 -18.96 10.03
CA SER A 367 1.93 -18.04 9.48
C SER A 367 0.83 -17.89 10.52
N GLY A 368 0.26 -16.71 10.61
CA GLY A 368 -0.77 -16.43 11.60
C GLY A 368 -1.56 -15.16 11.32
N ASP A 369 -2.67 -15.04 12.00
CA ASP A 369 -3.57 -13.89 11.90
C ASP A 369 -3.89 -13.32 13.29
N SER A 370 -4.15 -12.01 13.34
CA SER A 370 -4.67 -11.38 14.55
C SER A 370 -6.10 -11.85 14.80
N LEU A 371 -6.38 -12.34 16.01
CA LEU A 371 -7.71 -12.79 16.37
C LEU A 371 -8.69 -11.61 16.49
N PRO A 372 -9.82 -11.62 15.78
CA PRO A 372 -10.87 -10.61 15.95
C PRO A 372 -11.40 -10.57 17.39
N SER A 373 -11.69 -9.37 17.91
CA SER A 373 -12.11 -9.15 19.30
C SER A 373 -13.35 -9.96 19.70
N TYR A 374 -14.29 -10.18 18.78
CA TYR A 374 -15.48 -10.98 19.02
C TYR A 374 -15.17 -12.47 19.25
N TYR A 375 -14.17 -13.04 18.51
CA TYR A 375 -13.71 -14.42 18.70
C TYR A 375 -13.05 -14.58 20.06
N ARG A 376 -12.16 -13.65 20.43
CA ARG A 376 -11.46 -13.63 21.73
C ARG A 376 -12.46 -13.61 22.88
N THR A 377 -13.46 -12.73 22.81
CA THR A 377 -14.49 -12.60 23.84
C THR A 377 -15.37 -13.86 23.95
N TYR A 378 -15.79 -14.41 22.80
CA TYR A 378 -16.68 -15.59 22.77
C TYR A 378 -16.01 -16.87 23.29
N TYR A 379 -14.77 -17.13 22.84
CA TYR A 379 -14.01 -18.33 23.22
C TYR A 379 -13.11 -18.12 24.44
N ARG A 380 -13.10 -16.93 25.05
CA ARG A 380 -12.23 -16.53 26.19
C ARG A 380 -10.76 -16.78 25.91
N LEU A 381 -10.31 -16.40 24.71
CA LEU A 381 -8.93 -16.53 24.26
C LEU A 381 -8.13 -15.26 24.64
N PRO A 382 -6.81 -15.38 24.90
CA PRO A 382 -5.95 -14.23 25.10
C PRO A 382 -5.78 -13.40 23.83
N ASP A 383 -5.29 -12.16 23.97
CA ASP A 383 -4.75 -11.37 22.89
C ASP A 383 -3.50 -12.07 22.32
N GLY A 384 -3.29 -11.97 21.02
CA GLY A 384 -2.12 -12.58 20.37
C GLY A 384 -2.36 -12.91 18.90
N VAL A 385 -1.37 -13.60 18.32
CA VAL A 385 -1.38 -14.10 16.94
C VAL A 385 -1.76 -15.58 16.93
N TYR A 386 -2.87 -15.89 16.26
CA TYR A 386 -3.32 -17.26 16.04
C TYR A 386 -2.51 -17.90 14.93
N VAL A 387 -1.83 -19.00 15.24
CA VAL A 387 -0.99 -19.75 14.28
C VAL A 387 -1.89 -20.56 13.34
N THR A 388 -1.88 -20.21 12.06
CA THR A 388 -2.64 -20.89 11.00
C THR A 388 -1.83 -21.99 10.32
N SER A 389 -0.50 -21.82 10.27
CA SER A 389 0.42 -22.86 9.78
C SER A 389 1.83 -22.68 10.36
N VAL A 390 2.64 -23.74 10.28
CA VAL A 390 4.04 -23.71 10.70
C VAL A 390 4.89 -24.32 9.57
N ASN A 391 5.92 -23.59 9.15
CA ASN A 391 6.79 -23.99 8.04
C ASN A 391 7.55 -25.27 8.36
N GLU A 392 7.52 -26.23 7.45
CA GLU A 392 8.32 -27.44 7.55
C GLU A 392 9.81 -27.06 7.53
N GLY A 393 10.58 -27.64 8.44
CA GLY A 393 12.03 -27.36 8.56
C GLY A 393 12.37 -26.14 9.43
N SER A 394 11.37 -25.33 9.89
CA SER A 394 11.63 -24.25 10.85
C SER A 394 11.92 -24.79 12.26
N ASP A 395 12.69 -24.02 13.05
CA ASP A 395 12.93 -24.35 14.46
C ASP A 395 11.64 -24.28 15.28
N ALA A 396 10.70 -23.40 14.93
CA ALA A 396 9.38 -23.35 15.52
C ALA A 396 8.63 -24.69 15.41
N LYS A 397 8.71 -25.36 14.24
CA LYS A 397 8.14 -26.70 14.03
C LYS A 397 8.85 -27.73 14.88
N ALA A 398 10.18 -27.72 14.88
CA ALA A 398 11.00 -28.66 15.67
C ALA A 398 10.77 -28.51 17.18
N LYS A 399 10.53 -27.31 17.66
CA LYS A 399 10.21 -26.99 19.07
C LYS A 399 8.73 -27.22 19.43
N GLY A 400 7.91 -27.68 18.48
CA GLY A 400 6.56 -28.15 18.72
C GLY A 400 5.49 -27.04 18.71
N ILE A 401 5.76 -25.88 18.10
CA ILE A 401 4.72 -24.92 17.73
C ILE A 401 3.88 -25.54 16.62
N ARG A 402 2.58 -25.35 16.66
CA ARG A 402 1.61 -25.97 15.73
C ARG A 402 0.41 -25.06 15.44
N GLU A 403 -0.31 -25.38 14.42
CA GLU A 403 -1.60 -24.77 14.12
C GLU A 403 -2.54 -24.83 15.32
N GLY A 404 -3.25 -23.75 15.59
CA GLY A 404 -4.15 -23.57 16.72
C GLY A 404 -3.51 -22.98 17.97
N ASP A 405 -2.20 -22.78 17.99
CA ASP A 405 -1.51 -22.03 19.05
C ASP A 405 -1.83 -20.53 18.95
N ILE A 406 -1.69 -19.81 20.06
CA ILE A 406 -1.75 -18.34 20.07
C ILE A 406 -0.44 -17.82 20.67
N VAL A 407 0.34 -17.10 19.87
CA VAL A 407 1.54 -16.40 20.35
C VAL A 407 1.10 -15.12 21.04
N THR A 408 1.38 -14.98 22.33
CA THR A 408 0.91 -13.87 23.17
C THR A 408 2.01 -12.92 23.59
N ALA A 409 3.27 -13.34 23.49
CA ALA A 409 4.44 -12.49 23.75
C ALA A 409 5.67 -13.01 22.99
N ILE A 410 6.62 -12.12 22.74
CA ILE A 410 7.97 -12.41 22.22
C ILE A 410 8.99 -11.72 23.12
N ASN A 411 9.95 -12.48 23.66
CA ASN A 411 10.95 -12.02 24.64
C ASN A 411 10.35 -11.27 25.83
N GLY A 412 9.16 -11.71 26.29
CA GLY A 412 8.42 -11.09 27.40
C GLY A 412 7.61 -9.85 27.02
N GLU A 413 7.77 -9.32 25.83
CA GLU A 413 6.95 -8.24 25.31
C GLU A 413 5.61 -8.79 24.79
N ARG A 414 4.50 -8.30 25.35
CA ARG A 414 3.16 -8.74 24.96
C ARG A 414 2.80 -8.24 23.59
N ILE A 415 2.15 -9.10 22.81
CA ILE A 415 1.65 -8.79 21.48
C ILE A 415 0.16 -9.11 21.38
N SER A 416 -0.57 -8.32 20.62
CA SER A 416 -2.01 -8.48 20.37
C SER A 416 -2.35 -8.67 18.88
N SER A 417 -1.38 -8.43 18.01
CA SER A 417 -1.52 -8.48 16.54
C SER A 417 -0.29 -9.05 15.87
N ILE A 418 -0.45 -9.43 14.60
CA ILE A 418 0.66 -9.87 13.75
C ILE A 418 1.65 -8.72 13.51
N ASP A 419 1.15 -7.47 13.43
CA ASP A 419 1.99 -6.30 13.23
C ASP A 419 2.91 -6.05 14.45
N GLU A 420 2.38 -6.22 15.67
CA GLU A 420 3.19 -6.13 16.89
C GLU A 420 4.22 -7.25 16.99
N LEU A 421 3.84 -8.51 16.63
CA LEU A 421 4.79 -9.62 16.56
C LEU A 421 5.95 -9.32 15.61
N ASN A 422 5.63 -8.84 14.41
CA ASN A 422 6.61 -8.48 13.42
C ASN A 422 7.50 -7.32 13.87
N THR A 423 6.92 -6.29 14.50
CA THR A 423 7.67 -5.14 15.04
C THR A 423 8.78 -5.59 15.99
N VAL A 424 8.47 -6.51 16.91
CA VAL A 424 9.48 -7.01 17.86
C VAL A 424 10.46 -7.95 17.15
N LYS A 425 9.95 -8.89 16.33
CA LYS A 425 10.77 -9.85 15.58
C LYS A 425 11.81 -9.15 14.69
N ASN A 426 11.43 -8.06 14.01
CA ASN A 426 12.28 -7.34 13.06
C ASN A 426 13.41 -6.54 13.72
N GLN A 427 13.47 -6.50 15.06
CA GLN A 427 14.62 -5.97 15.80
C GLN A 427 15.80 -6.97 15.89
N TYR A 428 15.57 -8.21 15.44
CA TYR A 428 16.54 -9.31 15.46
C TYR A 428 16.99 -9.64 14.03
N ALA A 429 18.02 -10.45 13.90
CA ALA A 429 18.51 -11.00 12.64
C ALA A 429 18.13 -12.47 12.48
N ALA A 430 18.16 -12.97 11.25
CA ALA A 430 18.12 -14.41 11.03
C ALA A 430 19.33 -15.08 11.73
N GLY A 431 19.08 -16.17 12.47
CA GLY A 431 20.04 -16.84 13.34
C GLY A 431 19.96 -16.45 14.81
N ASP A 432 19.28 -15.35 15.17
CA ASP A 432 19.08 -14.98 16.57
C ASP A 432 18.01 -15.86 17.22
N GLU A 433 18.10 -16.02 18.53
CA GLU A 433 17.09 -16.72 19.32
C GLU A 433 16.08 -15.76 19.94
N VAL A 434 14.80 -16.11 19.84
CA VAL A 434 13.70 -15.39 20.51
C VAL A 434 12.86 -16.37 21.33
N THR A 435 12.35 -15.92 22.47
CA THR A 435 11.46 -16.72 23.32
C THR A 435 10.02 -16.27 23.12
N LEU A 436 9.19 -17.19 22.62
CA LEU A 436 7.77 -16.98 22.41
C LEU A 436 6.96 -17.47 23.61
N THR A 437 6.01 -16.67 24.08
CA THR A 437 4.98 -17.14 25.01
C THR A 437 3.79 -17.61 24.21
N VAL A 438 3.50 -18.91 24.25
CA VAL A 438 2.47 -19.57 23.44
C VAL A 438 1.34 -20.06 24.34
N TYR A 439 0.12 -19.68 24.03
CA TYR A 439 -1.09 -20.20 24.68
C TYR A 439 -1.67 -21.36 23.86
N ARG A 440 -1.95 -22.49 24.54
CA ARG A 440 -2.52 -23.69 23.95
C ARG A 440 -3.47 -24.35 24.96
N SER A 441 -4.72 -24.49 24.60
CA SER A 441 -5.73 -25.25 25.40
C SER A 441 -5.77 -24.84 26.89
N GLY A 442 -5.71 -23.56 27.20
CA GLY A 442 -5.79 -23.05 28.56
C GLY A 442 -4.45 -22.91 29.31
N THR A 443 -3.33 -23.27 28.69
CA THR A 443 -1.99 -23.25 29.32
C THR A 443 -1.03 -22.39 28.50
N TYR A 444 -0.15 -21.68 29.18
CA TYR A 444 0.94 -20.91 28.59
C TYR A 444 2.25 -21.71 28.62
N TYR A 445 2.98 -21.64 27.53
CA TYR A 445 4.29 -22.28 27.36
C TYR A 445 5.30 -21.24 26.88
N GLU A 446 6.52 -21.34 27.34
CA GLU A 446 7.63 -20.59 26.75
C GLU A 446 8.40 -21.51 25.80
N VAL A 447 8.63 -21.03 24.57
CA VAL A 447 9.31 -21.77 23.52
C VAL A 447 10.37 -20.86 22.92
N THR A 448 11.64 -21.20 23.12
CA THR A 448 12.75 -20.48 22.49
C THR A 448 12.99 -21.07 21.10
N VAL A 449 12.93 -20.21 20.07
CA VAL A 449 13.13 -20.56 18.67
C VAL A 449 14.25 -19.74 18.06
N THR A 450 15.01 -20.33 17.16
CA THR A 450 15.97 -19.64 16.32
C THR A 450 15.24 -19.07 15.10
N LEU A 451 15.41 -17.77 14.86
CA LEU A 451 14.86 -17.13 13.67
C LEU A 451 15.57 -17.64 12.42
N VAL A 452 14.80 -18.03 11.44
CA VAL A 452 15.30 -18.42 10.13
C VAL A 452 15.32 -17.24 9.18
N ASP A 453 16.09 -17.31 8.11
CA ASP A 453 15.97 -16.36 7.00
C ASP A 453 14.62 -16.57 6.30
N GLN A 454 13.84 -15.50 6.19
CA GLN A 454 12.46 -15.53 5.65
C GLN A 454 12.41 -16.13 4.24
N ALA A 455 13.43 -15.88 3.45
CA ALA A 455 13.47 -16.28 2.06
C ALA A 455 13.93 -17.73 1.87
N THR A 456 14.89 -18.17 2.68
CA THR A 456 15.45 -19.52 2.56
C THR A 456 14.82 -20.52 3.51
N GLY A 457 14.15 -20.06 4.55
CA GLY A 457 13.57 -20.90 5.60
C GLY A 457 14.62 -21.60 6.48
N LYS A 458 15.89 -21.16 6.42
CA LYS A 458 17.04 -21.77 7.10
C LYS A 458 17.72 -20.78 8.03
#